data_a33a46e24ce4efd29c463fb43bcf8b04
#
_entry.id   a33a46e24ce4efd29c463fb43bcf8b04
#
_cell.length_a   1.000
_cell.length_b   1.000
_cell.length_c   1.000
_cell.angle_alpha   90.00
_cell.angle_beta   90.00
_cell.angle_gamma   90.00
#
_symmetry.space_group_name_H-M   'P 1'
#
loop_
_entity.id
_entity.type
_entity.pdbx_description
1 polymer ?
#
loop_
_entity_poly.entity_id
_entity_poly.type
_entity_poly.pdbx_seq_one_letter_code
_entity_poly.pdbx_strand_id
1 'polypeptide(L)'
;MFSRPPPFAGEDIAFMPDRTFLDWPFLADHHRALARELETWCEAELAPLGHCEDDIDGQCRHLLGLLGRGGWLRYAVPASHGEVLDVRSLSLIRETLARYSGLADFVFAMQGLGSGTISLFGTPEQKAAYLPAVAAGTKMAAFALTELDSGSDVAAMTTSARPHGNGWVVDGAKTYISNGGIADYYVLFARTGEAPGAKGISAFIVDADTPGLHIAERIRVIAPHPLATLRFDAMRLPGDALLGEAGRGFAQAMATLDIFRTTVGAAALGFARRALDEATHRATTRRLQGKTLSENAVVQAMLAEMAVEIDASALLIYRAGWTRDVMGQRNSREAAMAKLTATDGAQRVIDHAVQIHGGLGVVHGHPVETLYREVRALRIYEGASEVQKMVIGRAVLAAATPAPLALAAE
;
A
#
# COMPACT_ATOMS: atom_id res chain seq x y z
N MET A 1 7.78 -37.52 -0.59
CA MET A 1 7.72 -37.05 -1.99
C MET A 1 6.24 -36.98 -2.36
N PHE A 2 5.58 -35.87 -1.98
CA PHE A 2 4.18 -35.63 -2.35
C PHE A 2 4.20 -34.85 -3.67
N SER A 3 3.73 -35.50 -4.74
CA SER A 3 3.54 -34.87 -6.03
C SER A 3 2.58 -33.68 -5.89
N ARG A 4 2.97 -32.51 -6.42
CA ARG A 4 2.08 -31.35 -6.58
C ARG A 4 0.79 -31.81 -7.26
N PRO A 5 -0.39 -31.43 -6.78
CA PRO A 5 -1.60 -31.58 -7.56
C PRO A 5 -1.42 -30.80 -8.87
N PRO A 6 -1.93 -31.31 -10.01
CA PRO A 6 -1.84 -30.60 -11.28
C PRO A 6 -2.54 -29.24 -11.18
N PRO A 7 -2.11 -28.21 -11.93
CA PRO A 7 -2.85 -26.98 -12.06
C PRO A 7 -4.27 -27.33 -12.51
N PHE A 8 -5.27 -26.78 -11.85
CA PHE A 8 -6.67 -27.05 -12.15
C PHE A 8 -6.96 -26.59 -13.60
N ALA A 9 -6.92 -27.51 -14.56
CA ALA A 9 -7.46 -27.32 -15.89
C ALA A 9 -8.98 -27.40 -15.77
N GLY A 10 -9.62 -26.30 -15.44
CA GLY A 10 -11.03 -26.08 -15.67
C GLY A 10 -11.18 -25.47 -17.05
N GLU A 11 -12.15 -25.96 -17.84
CA GLU A 11 -12.50 -25.40 -19.13
C GLU A 11 -12.64 -23.88 -19.00
N ASP A 12 -11.88 -23.13 -19.78
CA ASP A 12 -11.84 -21.67 -19.84
C ASP A 12 -13.20 -21.10 -20.30
N ILE A 13 -14.14 -20.98 -19.37
CA ILE A 13 -15.16 -19.97 -19.54
C ILE A 13 -14.45 -18.67 -19.20
N ALA A 14 -14.13 -17.87 -20.24
CA ALA A 14 -13.54 -16.56 -20.09
C ALA A 14 -14.50 -15.71 -19.23
N PHE A 15 -14.28 -15.72 -17.93
CA PHE A 15 -15.02 -14.87 -17.00
C PHE A 15 -14.57 -13.43 -17.25
N MET A 16 -15.46 -12.62 -17.80
CA MET A 16 -15.17 -11.19 -18.02
C MET A 16 -15.45 -10.44 -16.72
N PRO A 17 -14.40 -9.91 -16.08
CA PRO A 17 -14.55 -9.12 -14.88
C PRO A 17 -15.34 -7.83 -15.13
N ASP A 18 -16.09 -7.37 -14.12
CA ASP A 18 -16.75 -6.08 -14.20
C ASP A 18 -15.72 -4.93 -14.32
N ARG A 19 -15.85 -4.13 -15.36
CA ARG A 19 -15.02 -2.95 -15.68
C ARG A 19 -15.85 -1.69 -15.85
N THR A 20 -17.13 -1.71 -15.51
CA THR A 20 -18.03 -0.56 -15.69
C THR A 20 -17.59 0.67 -14.91
N PHE A 21 -16.84 0.47 -13.81
CA PHE A 21 -16.26 1.56 -13.04
C PHE A 21 -15.27 2.44 -13.84
N LEU A 22 -14.67 1.92 -14.91
CA LEU A 22 -13.78 2.69 -15.79
C LEU A 22 -14.51 3.80 -16.55
N ASP A 23 -15.83 3.68 -16.71
CA ASP A 23 -16.67 4.68 -17.37
C ASP A 23 -17.17 5.77 -16.42
N TRP A 24 -16.86 5.66 -15.13
CA TRP A 24 -17.27 6.67 -14.15
C TRP A 24 -16.55 8.01 -14.35
N PRO A 25 -17.18 9.14 -13.97
CA PRO A 25 -16.67 10.49 -14.24
C PRO A 25 -15.36 10.82 -13.50
N PHE A 26 -14.92 9.99 -12.57
CA PHE A 26 -13.66 10.18 -11.84
C PHE A 26 -12.42 9.92 -12.70
N LEU A 27 -12.56 9.15 -13.78
CA LEU A 27 -11.46 8.67 -14.60
C LEU A 27 -11.44 9.36 -15.97
N ALA A 28 -10.27 9.82 -16.39
CA ALA A 28 -10.03 10.38 -17.70
C ALA A 28 -9.54 9.30 -18.70
N ASP A 29 -9.45 9.62 -20.00
CA ASP A 29 -9.08 8.66 -21.03
C ASP A 29 -7.72 7.99 -20.82
N HIS A 30 -6.74 8.74 -20.31
CA HIS A 30 -5.43 8.18 -20.00
C HIS A 30 -5.47 7.15 -18.87
N HIS A 31 -6.39 7.26 -17.91
CA HIS A 31 -6.60 6.25 -16.87
C HIS A 31 -7.20 4.96 -17.46
N ARG A 32 -8.15 5.09 -18.41
CA ARG A 32 -8.72 3.95 -19.11
C ARG A 32 -7.69 3.23 -19.98
N ALA A 33 -6.81 4.00 -20.65
CA ALA A 33 -5.69 3.44 -21.37
C ALA A 33 -4.73 2.70 -20.45
N LEU A 34 -4.31 3.36 -19.35
CA LEU A 34 -3.45 2.78 -18.31
C LEU A 34 -4.00 1.45 -17.78
N ALA A 35 -5.29 1.40 -17.45
CA ALA A 35 -5.92 0.19 -16.93
C ALA A 35 -5.84 -0.98 -17.92
N ARG A 36 -6.11 -0.74 -19.21
CA ARG A 36 -6.02 -1.78 -20.26
C ARG A 36 -4.59 -2.25 -20.49
N GLU A 37 -3.63 -1.32 -20.57
CA GLU A 37 -2.22 -1.64 -20.78
C GLU A 37 -1.66 -2.46 -19.63
N LEU A 38 -1.96 -2.04 -18.39
CA LEU A 38 -1.51 -2.75 -17.21
C LEU A 38 -2.12 -4.15 -17.09
N GLU A 39 -3.40 -4.30 -17.41
CA GLU A 39 -4.04 -5.61 -17.35
C GLU A 39 -3.41 -6.58 -18.35
N THR A 40 -3.21 -6.14 -19.59
CA THR A 40 -2.50 -6.94 -20.60
C THR A 40 -1.09 -7.32 -20.12
N TRP A 41 -0.38 -6.39 -19.50
CA TRP A 41 0.93 -6.67 -18.94
C TRP A 41 0.86 -7.67 -17.77
N CYS A 42 -0.10 -7.54 -16.87
CA CYS A 42 -0.29 -8.48 -15.75
C CYS A 42 -0.62 -9.90 -16.24
N GLU A 43 -1.43 -10.03 -17.28
CA GLU A 43 -1.73 -11.32 -17.91
C GLU A 43 -0.48 -11.98 -18.50
N ALA A 44 0.39 -11.19 -19.13
CA ALA A 44 1.60 -11.68 -19.75
C ALA A 44 2.73 -11.97 -18.74
N GLU A 45 2.93 -11.12 -17.74
CA GLU A 45 4.12 -11.14 -16.89
C GLU A 45 3.86 -11.66 -15.46
N LEU A 46 2.68 -11.40 -14.87
CA LEU A 46 2.39 -11.79 -13.49
C LEU A 46 1.61 -13.09 -13.38
N ALA A 47 0.59 -13.30 -14.20
CA ALA A 47 -0.25 -14.50 -14.13
C ALA A 47 0.56 -15.81 -14.29
N PRO A 48 1.59 -15.91 -15.15
CA PRO A 48 2.39 -17.13 -15.29
C PRO A 48 3.29 -17.43 -14.07
N LEU A 49 3.60 -16.46 -13.21
CA LEU A 49 4.47 -16.67 -12.05
C LEU A 49 3.79 -17.54 -10.97
N GLY A 50 2.46 -17.51 -10.92
CA GLY A 50 1.70 -18.22 -9.90
C GLY A 50 1.95 -17.70 -8.48
N HIS A 51 1.51 -18.47 -7.49
CA HIS A 51 1.75 -18.18 -6.07
C HIS A 51 2.88 -19.06 -5.55
N CYS A 52 3.88 -18.45 -4.92
CA CYS A 52 4.99 -19.13 -4.27
C CYS A 52 5.33 -18.39 -2.97
N GLU A 53 5.60 -19.14 -1.89
CA GLU A 53 5.98 -18.57 -0.59
C GLU A 53 7.44 -18.86 -0.23
N ASP A 54 8.17 -19.53 -1.12
CA ASP A 54 9.60 -19.77 -0.98
C ASP A 54 10.38 -18.55 -1.52
N ASP A 55 11.50 -18.24 -0.90
CA ASP A 55 12.39 -17.13 -1.31
C ASP A 55 11.68 -15.80 -1.62
N ILE A 56 10.91 -15.32 -0.66
CA ILE A 56 10.16 -14.05 -0.78
C ILE A 56 11.07 -12.86 -1.13
N ASP A 57 12.30 -12.84 -0.60
CA ASP A 57 13.27 -11.78 -0.87
C ASP A 57 13.69 -11.78 -2.35
N GLY A 58 14.00 -12.94 -2.92
CA GLY A 58 14.30 -13.09 -4.35
C GLY A 58 13.13 -12.74 -5.24
N GLN A 59 11.91 -13.17 -4.86
CA GLN A 59 10.70 -12.81 -5.59
C GLN A 59 10.43 -11.31 -5.59
N CYS A 60 10.62 -10.60 -4.46
CA CYS A 60 10.48 -9.15 -4.39
C CYS A 60 11.48 -8.46 -5.32
N ARG A 61 12.74 -8.90 -5.37
CA ARG A 61 13.75 -8.36 -6.31
C ARG A 61 13.38 -8.64 -7.76
N HIS A 62 12.88 -9.83 -8.06
CA HIS A 62 12.42 -10.20 -9.41
C HIS A 62 11.24 -9.30 -9.85
N LEU A 63 10.23 -9.15 -9.01
CA LEU A 63 9.06 -8.31 -9.25
C LEU A 63 9.43 -6.83 -9.39
N LEU A 64 10.38 -6.34 -8.57
CA LEU A 64 10.91 -4.99 -8.71
C LEU A 64 11.50 -4.75 -10.10
N GLY A 65 12.33 -5.68 -10.59
CA GLY A 65 12.90 -5.62 -11.93
C GLY A 65 11.85 -5.70 -13.04
N LEU A 66 10.81 -6.54 -12.89
CA LEU A 66 9.70 -6.64 -13.84
C LEU A 66 8.91 -5.32 -13.92
N LEU A 67 8.50 -4.78 -12.77
CA LEU A 67 7.77 -3.51 -12.67
C LEU A 67 8.58 -2.34 -13.25
N GLY A 68 9.91 -2.32 -12.99
CA GLY A 68 10.82 -1.32 -13.54
C GLY A 68 10.92 -1.40 -15.05
N ARG A 69 11.16 -2.58 -15.62
CA ARG A 69 11.21 -2.80 -17.09
C ARG A 69 9.89 -2.51 -17.78
N GLY A 70 8.76 -2.81 -17.10
CA GLY A 70 7.42 -2.45 -17.58
C GLY A 70 7.13 -0.94 -17.51
N GLY A 71 7.98 -0.16 -16.83
CA GLY A 71 7.80 1.28 -16.66
C GLY A 71 6.72 1.67 -15.66
N TRP A 72 6.21 0.69 -14.87
CA TRP A 72 5.10 0.92 -13.93
C TRP A 72 5.53 1.71 -12.70
N LEU A 73 6.78 1.54 -12.24
CA LEU A 73 7.28 2.22 -11.03
C LEU A 73 7.31 3.75 -11.16
N ARG A 74 7.39 4.30 -12.38
CA ARG A 74 7.36 5.76 -12.62
C ARG A 74 6.10 6.43 -12.07
N TYR A 75 4.98 5.71 -11.99
CA TYR A 75 3.74 6.25 -11.44
C TYR A 75 3.79 6.43 -9.91
N ALA A 76 4.55 5.60 -9.21
CA ALA A 76 4.76 5.68 -7.77
C ALA A 76 6.00 6.53 -7.39
N VAL A 77 6.97 6.64 -8.30
CA VAL A 77 8.27 7.31 -8.08
C VAL A 77 8.52 8.26 -9.24
N PRO A 78 7.99 9.50 -9.18
CA PRO A 78 8.25 10.52 -10.20
C PRO A 78 9.73 10.91 -10.16
N ALA A 79 10.49 10.46 -11.15
CA ALA A 79 11.94 10.65 -11.25
C ALA A 79 12.32 11.77 -12.22
N SER A 80 11.42 12.16 -13.12
CA SER A 80 11.64 13.20 -14.11
C SER A 80 11.04 14.54 -13.68
N HIS A 81 11.64 15.63 -14.14
CA HIS A 81 11.13 16.99 -13.85
C HIS A 81 9.71 17.17 -14.45
N GLY A 82 8.79 17.64 -13.61
CA GLY A 82 7.39 17.85 -13.99
C GLY A 82 6.47 16.64 -13.84
N GLU A 83 7.00 15.45 -13.51
CA GLU A 83 6.16 14.32 -13.13
C GLU A 83 5.52 14.58 -11.76
N VAL A 84 4.25 14.23 -11.62
CA VAL A 84 3.48 14.38 -10.39
C VAL A 84 2.82 13.06 -10.02
N LEU A 85 2.58 12.86 -8.72
CA LEU A 85 1.84 11.70 -8.24
C LEU A 85 0.34 11.91 -8.52
N ASP A 86 -0.22 11.13 -9.43
CA ASP A 86 -1.66 11.06 -9.70
C ASP A 86 -2.26 9.89 -8.90
N VAL A 87 -3.06 10.21 -7.88
CA VAL A 87 -3.61 9.22 -6.94
C VAL A 87 -4.59 8.27 -7.62
N ARG A 88 -5.27 8.69 -8.70
CA ARG A 88 -6.18 7.82 -9.47
C ARG A 88 -5.40 6.80 -10.28
N SER A 89 -4.31 7.19 -10.95
CA SER A 89 -3.40 6.26 -11.62
C SER A 89 -2.78 5.27 -10.63
N LEU A 90 -2.29 5.75 -9.47
CA LEU A 90 -1.77 4.91 -8.40
C LEU A 90 -2.80 3.90 -7.90
N SER A 91 -4.06 4.35 -7.75
CA SER A 91 -5.16 3.48 -7.30
C SER A 91 -5.47 2.40 -8.32
N LEU A 92 -5.55 2.75 -9.61
CA LEU A 92 -5.77 1.78 -10.69
C LEU A 92 -4.65 0.74 -10.75
N ILE A 93 -3.39 1.18 -10.62
CA ILE A 93 -2.24 0.26 -10.66
C ILE A 93 -2.30 -0.70 -9.47
N ARG A 94 -2.52 -0.20 -8.26
CA ARG A 94 -2.57 -1.02 -7.06
C ARG A 94 -3.75 -1.98 -7.07
N GLU A 95 -4.93 -1.54 -7.49
CA GLU A 95 -6.11 -2.39 -7.67
C GLU A 95 -5.82 -3.53 -8.65
N THR A 96 -5.23 -3.21 -9.80
CA THR A 96 -4.92 -4.21 -10.83
C THR A 96 -3.83 -5.17 -10.34
N LEU A 97 -2.69 -4.68 -9.84
CA LEU A 97 -1.61 -5.53 -9.34
C LEU A 97 -2.09 -6.48 -8.24
N ALA A 98 -2.82 -5.97 -7.24
CA ALA A 98 -3.34 -6.75 -6.13
C ALA A 98 -4.28 -7.87 -6.59
N ARG A 99 -5.06 -7.65 -7.65
CA ARG A 99 -5.92 -8.67 -8.24
C ARG A 99 -5.15 -9.86 -8.81
N TYR A 100 -3.94 -9.63 -9.35
CA TYR A 100 -3.07 -10.67 -9.91
C TYR A 100 -2.09 -11.24 -8.87
N SER A 101 -1.46 -10.37 -8.05
CA SER A 101 -0.45 -10.75 -7.07
C SER A 101 -0.35 -9.72 -5.95
N GLY A 102 -0.65 -10.13 -4.70
CA GLY A 102 -0.46 -9.29 -3.52
C GLY A 102 0.99 -8.87 -3.32
N LEU A 103 1.95 -9.76 -3.63
CA LEU A 103 3.36 -9.44 -3.53
C LEU A 103 3.81 -8.41 -4.58
N ALA A 104 3.25 -8.43 -5.79
CA ALA A 104 3.55 -7.43 -6.81
C ALA A 104 3.00 -6.05 -6.42
N ASP A 105 1.77 -5.97 -5.86
CA ASP A 105 1.25 -4.74 -5.28
C ASP A 105 2.11 -4.24 -4.13
N PHE A 106 2.51 -5.13 -3.23
CA PHE A 106 3.41 -4.78 -2.12
C PHE A 106 4.72 -4.17 -2.62
N VAL A 107 5.40 -4.82 -3.58
CA VAL A 107 6.65 -4.30 -4.14
C VAL A 107 6.44 -2.93 -4.77
N PHE A 108 5.41 -2.75 -5.59
CA PHE A 108 5.07 -1.46 -6.18
C PHE A 108 4.80 -0.38 -5.13
N ALA A 109 3.95 -0.66 -4.16
CA ALA A 109 3.56 0.28 -3.12
C ALA A 109 4.74 0.74 -2.27
N MET A 110 5.65 -0.18 -1.94
CA MET A 110 6.81 0.13 -1.11
C MET A 110 7.83 1.01 -1.81
N GLN A 111 7.95 0.95 -3.16
CA GLN A 111 8.80 1.92 -3.88
C GLN A 111 8.22 3.33 -3.76
N GLY A 112 6.89 3.48 -3.90
CA GLY A 112 6.21 4.76 -3.74
C GLY A 112 6.32 5.30 -2.31
N LEU A 113 6.00 4.48 -1.31
CA LEU A 113 6.04 4.89 0.09
C LEU A 113 7.47 5.21 0.55
N GLY A 114 8.44 4.35 0.25
CA GLY A 114 9.84 4.52 0.63
C GLY A 114 10.53 5.68 -0.06
N SER A 115 10.07 6.09 -1.26
CA SER A 115 10.61 7.23 -2.00
C SER A 115 9.77 8.51 -1.88
N GLY A 116 8.52 8.41 -1.40
CA GLY A 116 7.55 9.50 -1.44
C GLY A 116 8.01 10.74 -0.69
N THR A 117 8.67 10.58 0.45
CA THR A 117 9.22 11.70 1.21
C THR A 117 10.35 12.40 0.41
N ILE A 118 11.19 11.63 -0.30
CA ILE A 118 12.24 12.20 -1.18
C ILE A 118 11.59 12.94 -2.34
N SER A 119 10.59 12.35 -3.00
CA SER A 119 9.84 12.96 -4.12
C SER A 119 9.22 14.30 -3.73
N LEU A 120 8.66 14.39 -2.53
CA LEU A 120 7.96 15.59 -2.05
C LEU A 120 8.90 16.67 -1.50
N PHE A 121 9.95 16.29 -0.76
CA PHE A 121 10.71 17.21 0.10
C PHE A 121 12.22 17.15 -0.13
N GLY A 122 12.73 16.21 -0.92
CA GLY A 122 14.16 16.09 -1.21
C GLY A 122 14.71 17.25 -2.02
N THR A 123 16.00 17.55 -1.81
CA THR A 123 16.71 18.49 -2.68
C THR A 123 16.83 17.93 -4.10
N PRO A 124 17.13 18.73 -5.11
CA PRO A 124 17.38 18.24 -6.47
C PRO A 124 18.45 17.14 -6.51
N GLU A 125 19.52 17.27 -5.70
CA GLU A 125 20.61 16.31 -5.60
C GLU A 125 20.12 14.98 -5.00
N GLN A 126 19.35 15.02 -3.89
CA GLN A 126 18.78 13.85 -3.27
C GLN A 126 17.81 13.13 -4.23
N LYS A 127 16.95 13.86 -4.93
CA LYS A 127 16.05 13.30 -5.93
C LYS A 127 16.83 12.61 -7.06
N ALA A 128 17.85 13.28 -7.60
CA ALA A 128 18.68 12.76 -8.68
C ALA A 128 19.48 11.50 -8.26
N ALA A 129 19.89 11.40 -6.99
CA ALA A 129 20.69 10.28 -6.48
C ALA A 129 19.84 9.00 -6.27
N TYR A 130 18.55 9.13 -5.91
CA TYR A 130 17.75 7.99 -5.48
C TYR A 130 16.62 7.64 -6.46
N LEU A 131 15.82 8.61 -6.90
CA LEU A 131 14.55 8.34 -7.60
C LEU A 131 14.73 7.62 -8.95
N PRO A 132 15.70 7.95 -9.82
CA PRO A 132 15.84 7.26 -11.12
C PRO A 132 16.11 5.76 -10.98
N ALA A 133 16.96 5.36 -10.03
CA ALA A 133 17.27 3.95 -9.81
C ALA A 133 16.07 3.16 -9.25
N VAL A 134 15.23 3.79 -8.40
CA VAL A 134 13.99 3.18 -7.91
C VAL A 134 12.96 3.08 -9.03
N ALA A 135 12.75 4.13 -9.81
CA ALA A 135 11.84 4.11 -10.95
C ALA A 135 12.23 3.07 -12.02
N ALA A 136 13.54 2.84 -12.18
CA ALA A 136 14.06 1.79 -13.08
C ALA A 136 13.98 0.37 -12.48
N GLY A 137 13.58 0.21 -11.21
CA GLY A 137 13.52 -1.08 -10.53
C GLY A 137 14.88 -1.69 -10.20
N THR A 138 15.92 -0.86 -10.05
CA THR A 138 17.28 -1.30 -9.72
C THR A 138 17.68 -1.01 -8.27
N LYS A 139 16.92 -0.15 -7.56
CA LYS A 139 17.05 0.08 -6.11
C LYS A 139 15.71 -0.12 -5.42
N MET A 140 15.75 -0.76 -4.26
CA MET A 140 14.59 -1.04 -3.41
C MET A 140 14.53 -0.06 -2.24
N ALA A 141 13.41 0.61 -2.08
CA ALA A 141 13.17 1.61 -1.05
C ALA A 141 12.46 1.01 0.18
N ALA A 142 12.67 1.63 1.35
CA ALA A 142 11.91 1.33 2.56
C ALA A 142 11.58 2.60 3.37
N PHE A 143 10.50 2.51 4.17
CA PHE A 143 9.99 3.60 5.01
C PHE A 143 10.06 3.20 6.48
N ALA A 144 11.02 3.77 7.22
CA ALA A 144 11.35 3.36 8.58
C ALA A 144 10.76 4.35 9.61
N LEU A 145 9.46 4.20 9.92
CA LEU A 145 8.71 5.09 10.80
C LEU A 145 8.39 4.46 12.15
N THR A 146 7.81 3.25 12.14
CA THR A 146 7.18 2.59 13.29
C THR A 146 8.20 2.05 14.29
N GLU A 147 7.91 2.20 15.59
CA GLU A 147 8.62 1.55 16.70
C GLU A 147 7.68 0.62 17.46
N LEU A 148 8.20 -0.25 18.31
CA LEU A 148 7.43 -1.24 19.05
C LEU A 148 6.29 -0.59 19.86
N ASP A 149 6.57 0.50 20.55
CA ASP A 149 5.62 1.23 21.39
C ASP A 149 5.04 2.49 20.71
N SER A 150 5.38 2.74 19.45
CA SER A 150 4.99 3.94 18.70
C SER A 150 4.55 3.58 17.26
N GLY A 151 3.43 2.85 17.15
CA GLY A 151 2.81 2.51 15.87
C GLY A 151 1.73 3.54 15.47
N SER A 152 0.62 3.59 16.21
CA SER A 152 -0.47 4.55 15.97
C SER A 152 -0.15 5.96 16.45
N ASP A 153 0.56 6.09 17.56
CA ASP A 153 1.10 7.36 18.08
C ASP A 153 2.54 7.56 17.64
N VAL A 154 2.71 7.88 16.36
CA VAL A 154 4.02 8.12 15.74
C VAL A 154 4.81 9.24 16.44
N ALA A 155 4.11 10.24 17.03
CA ALA A 155 4.74 11.35 17.72
C ALA A 155 5.45 10.93 19.03
N ALA A 156 5.18 9.74 19.54
CA ALA A 156 5.81 9.18 20.73
C ALA A 156 7.12 8.42 20.45
N MET A 157 7.61 8.38 19.18
CA MET A 157 8.84 7.67 18.83
C MET A 157 10.03 8.10 19.68
N THR A 158 10.93 7.16 19.93
CA THR A 158 12.12 7.32 20.81
C THR A 158 13.45 7.27 20.07
N THR A 159 13.50 6.67 18.87
CA THR A 159 14.70 6.71 18.02
C THR A 159 15.15 8.16 17.88
N SER A 160 16.41 8.43 18.20
CA SER A 160 16.97 9.79 18.26
C SER A 160 18.10 9.98 17.26
N ALA A 161 18.18 11.19 16.72
CA ALA A 161 19.30 11.65 15.91
C ALA A 161 19.86 12.93 16.56
N ARG A 162 21.13 12.89 16.99
CA ARG A 162 21.80 14.03 17.64
C ARG A 162 22.85 14.62 16.72
N PRO A 163 22.96 15.96 16.66
CA PRO A 163 24.04 16.60 15.89
C PRO A 163 25.42 16.10 16.35
N HIS A 164 26.30 15.80 15.39
CA HIS A 164 27.67 15.38 15.65
C HIS A 164 28.61 15.86 14.50
N GLY A 165 29.47 16.81 14.82
CA GLY A 165 30.28 17.48 13.78
C GLY A 165 29.38 18.18 12.75
N ASN A 166 29.57 17.85 11.49
CA ASN A 166 28.75 18.33 10.37
C ASN A 166 27.60 17.36 9.99
N GLY A 167 27.32 16.36 10.81
CA GLY A 167 26.31 15.34 10.56
C GLY A 167 25.54 14.96 11.81
N TRP A 168 25.14 13.69 11.89
CA TRP A 168 24.24 13.16 12.91
C TRP A 168 24.74 11.83 13.46
N VAL A 169 24.42 11.53 14.71
CA VAL A 169 24.53 10.19 15.30
C VAL A 169 23.14 9.72 15.67
N VAL A 170 22.76 8.53 15.18
CA VAL A 170 21.44 7.94 15.36
C VAL A 170 21.53 6.72 16.27
N ASP A 171 20.64 6.67 17.26
CA ASP A 171 20.46 5.56 18.20
C ASP A 171 18.99 5.20 18.30
N GLY A 172 18.66 3.89 18.33
CA GLY A 172 17.29 3.42 18.52
C GLY A 172 16.94 2.19 17.68
N ALA A 173 15.66 1.98 17.45
CA ALA A 173 15.16 0.86 16.67
C ALA A 173 13.86 1.19 15.95
N LYS A 174 13.64 0.55 14.81
CA LYS A 174 12.39 0.57 14.04
C LYS A 174 11.92 -0.85 13.80
N THR A 175 10.63 -1.10 13.88
CA THR A 175 10.07 -2.45 13.69
C THR A 175 8.94 -2.47 12.66
N TYR A 176 8.61 -3.65 12.16
CA TYR A 176 7.65 -3.86 11.08
C TYR A 176 7.99 -3.09 9.81
N ILE A 177 9.28 -2.93 9.52
CA ILE A 177 9.74 -2.18 8.36
C ILE A 177 9.67 -3.07 7.12
N SER A 178 8.75 -2.74 6.23
CA SER A 178 8.59 -3.38 4.92
C SER A 178 9.86 -3.19 4.08
N ASN A 179 10.26 -4.21 3.34
CA ASN A 179 11.55 -4.34 2.69
C ASN A 179 12.76 -4.32 3.65
N GLY A 180 12.54 -4.38 4.97
CA GLY A 180 13.62 -4.45 5.93
C GLY A 180 14.52 -5.65 5.68
N GLY A 181 15.83 -5.41 5.56
CA GLY A 181 16.83 -6.42 5.26
C GLY A 181 17.05 -6.72 3.78
N ILE A 182 16.24 -6.15 2.88
CA ILE A 182 16.42 -6.26 1.42
C ILE A 182 16.41 -4.91 0.71
N ALA A 183 16.06 -3.82 1.41
CA ALA A 183 16.10 -2.47 0.86
C ALA A 183 17.55 -2.02 0.61
N ASP A 184 17.74 -1.16 -0.39
CA ASP A 184 19.01 -0.51 -0.69
C ASP A 184 19.17 0.80 0.10
N TYR A 185 18.05 1.39 0.52
CA TYR A 185 18.03 2.54 1.42
C TYR A 185 16.71 2.63 2.21
N TYR A 186 16.75 3.40 3.29
CA TYR A 186 15.62 3.65 4.18
C TYR A 186 15.37 5.15 4.30
N VAL A 187 14.13 5.60 4.22
CA VAL A 187 13.73 6.90 4.75
C VAL A 187 13.41 6.72 6.23
N LEU A 188 14.31 7.18 7.08
CA LEU A 188 14.25 7.03 8.53
C LEU A 188 13.69 8.29 9.18
N PHE A 189 12.75 8.11 10.12
CA PHE A 189 12.25 9.18 10.97
C PHE A 189 12.80 9.03 12.39
N ALA A 190 13.41 10.10 12.91
CA ALA A 190 14.03 10.10 14.22
C ALA A 190 13.83 11.44 14.93
N ARG A 191 13.90 11.42 16.25
CA ARG A 191 13.77 12.61 17.10
C ARG A 191 15.07 13.40 17.10
N THR A 192 15.00 14.65 16.68
CA THR A 192 16.10 15.60 16.66
C THR A 192 15.99 16.68 17.77
N GLY A 193 14.81 16.82 18.37
CA GLY A 193 14.64 17.55 19.62
C GLY A 193 14.41 19.06 19.50
N GLU A 194 14.06 19.57 18.31
CA GLU A 194 13.78 21.01 18.09
C GLU A 194 12.59 21.49 18.93
N ALA A 195 11.62 20.58 19.17
CA ALA A 195 10.46 20.83 20.02
C ALA A 195 9.86 19.51 20.54
N PRO A 196 9.03 19.52 21.58
CA PRO A 196 8.29 18.35 22.05
C PRO A 196 7.32 17.80 20.99
N GLY A 197 7.04 16.48 21.07
CA GLY A 197 6.05 15.81 20.24
C GLY A 197 6.43 15.79 18.75
N ALA A 198 5.46 16.00 17.89
CA ALA A 198 5.59 15.91 16.44
C ALA A 198 6.58 16.88 15.80
N LYS A 199 6.81 18.05 16.43
CA LYS A 199 7.70 19.09 15.90
C LYS A 199 9.18 18.84 16.18
N GLY A 200 9.53 17.81 16.94
CA GLY A 200 10.93 17.42 17.22
C GLY A 200 11.36 16.18 16.42
N ILE A 201 10.72 15.86 15.30
CA ILE A 201 11.00 14.71 14.46
C ILE A 201 11.50 15.18 13.11
N SER A 202 12.59 14.59 12.63
CA SER A 202 13.20 14.84 11.31
C SER A 202 13.22 13.56 10.48
N ALA A 203 13.38 13.69 9.18
CA ALA A 203 13.53 12.59 8.24
C ALA A 203 14.97 12.53 7.70
N PHE A 204 15.48 11.34 7.47
CA PHE A 204 16.82 11.10 6.96
C PHE A 204 16.80 10.04 5.85
N ILE A 205 17.69 10.16 4.88
CA ILE A 205 17.97 9.11 3.91
C ILE A 205 19.16 8.31 4.46
N VAL A 206 19.01 6.99 4.57
CA VAL A 206 20.01 6.08 5.14
C VAL A 206 20.26 4.94 4.17
N ASP A 207 21.44 4.87 3.58
CA ASP A 207 21.81 3.72 2.75
C ASP A 207 21.94 2.45 3.60
N ALA A 208 21.58 1.31 3.03
CA ALA A 208 21.47 0.05 3.78
C ALA A 208 22.82 -0.48 4.31
N ASP A 209 23.94 -0.07 3.70
CA ASP A 209 25.31 -0.40 4.10
C ASP A 209 25.91 0.58 5.12
N THR A 210 25.13 1.56 5.61
CA THR A 210 25.59 2.54 6.60
C THR A 210 26.09 1.84 7.87
N PRO A 211 27.34 2.05 8.30
CA PRO A 211 27.87 1.45 9.53
C PRO A 211 27.03 1.84 10.76
N GLY A 212 26.65 0.85 11.57
CA GLY A 212 25.77 1.04 12.72
C GLY A 212 24.30 0.78 12.44
N LEU A 213 23.89 0.52 11.18
CA LEU A 213 22.60 -0.05 10.85
C LEU A 213 22.67 -1.56 10.91
N HIS A 214 21.75 -2.20 11.64
CA HIS A 214 21.67 -3.64 11.80
C HIS A 214 20.26 -4.16 11.56
N ILE A 215 20.15 -5.29 10.86
CA ILE A 215 18.89 -6.05 10.80
C ILE A 215 18.81 -6.92 12.06
N ALA A 216 18.08 -6.45 13.05
CA ALA A 216 17.97 -7.12 14.35
C ALA A 216 17.12 -8.39 14.29
N GLU A 217 16.07 -8.37 13.46
CA GLU A 217 15.13 -9.50 13.32
C GLU A 217 14.46 -9.46 11.95
N ARG A 218 14.25 -10.65 11.35
CA ARG A 218 13.36 -10.85 10.19
C ARG A 218 12.01 -11.32 10.70
N ILE A 219 10.97 -10.53 10.47
CA ILE A 219 9.61 -10.76 11.00
C ILE A 219 8.80 -11.56 10.00
N ARG A 220 8.26 -12.72 10.43
CA ARG A 220 7.30 -13.48 9.65
C ARG A 220 5.89 -13.03 9.98
N VAL A 221 5.08 -12.77 8.95
CA VAL A 221 3.68 -12.35 9.07
C VAL A 221 2.76 -13.32 8.36
N ILE A 222 1.45 -13.16 8.55
CA ILE A 222 0.40 -14.06 8.05
C ILE A 222 0.43 -14.22 6.52
N ALA A 223 0.68 -13.16 5.77
CA ALA A 223 1.00 -13.21 4.34
C ALA A 223 2.52 -12.96 4.19
N PRO A 224 3.24 -13.79 3.43
CA PRO A 224 4.69 -13.71 3.39
C PRO A 224 5.16 -12.45 2.64
N HIS A 225 5.60 -11.46 3.43
CA HIS A 225 6.19 -10.21 2.98
C HIS A 225 7.52 -9.99 3.73
N PRO A 226 8.54 -9.35 3.10
CA PRO A 226 9.82 -9.08 3.76
C PRO A 226 9.67 -7.93 4.77
N LEU A 227 9.62 -8.27 6.05
CA LEU A 227 9.60 -7.31 7.15
C LEU A 227 10.77 -7.55 8.10
N ALA A 228 11.27 -6.47 8.71
CA ALA A 228 12.33 -6.56 9.71
C ALA A 228 12.19 -5.52 10.82
N THR A 229 12.88 -5.81 11.93
CA THR A 229 13.29 -4.84 12.95
C THR A 229 14.69 -4.35 12.61
N LEU A 230 14.85 -3.03 12.53
CA LEU A 230 16.12 -2.35 12.35
C LEU A 230 16.61 -1.82 13.69
N ARG A 231 17.93 -1.91 13.94
CA ARG A 231 18.59 -1.32 15.10
C ARG A 231 19.69 -0.35 14.63
N PHE A 232 19.78 0.77 15.29
CA PHE A 232 20.77 1.81 15.04
C PHE A 232 21.66 1.95 16.27
N ASP A 233 22.97 1.65 16.14
CA ASP A 233 23.98 1.70 17.18
C ASP A 233 25.01 2.79 16.82
N ALA A 234 24.91 3.94 17.45
CA ALA A 234 25.77 5.09 17.18
C ALA A 234 26.00 5.30 15.66
N MET A 235 24.95 5.04 14.87
CA MET A 235 25.00 5.12 13.41
C MET A 235 25.27 6.57 12.99
N ARG A 236 26.33 6.78 12.19
CA ARG A 236 26.74 8.11 11.75
C ARG A 236 26.18 8.42 10.38
N LEU A 237 25.52 9.57 10.27
CA LEU A 237 24.98 10.09 9.01
C LEU A 237 25.68 11.42 8.67
N PRO A 238 25.99 11.68 7.39
CA PRO A 238 26.46 12.98 6.96
C PRO A 238 25.35 14.04 7.07
N GLY A 239 25.69 15.31 6.97
CA GLY A 239 24.73 16.41 7.14
C GLY A 239 23.67 16.45 6.04
N ASP A 240 24.02 16.05 4.82
CA ASP A 240 23.16 15.98 3.64
C ASP A 240 22.23 14.75 3.63
N ALA A 241 22.36 13.85 4.61
CA ALA A 241 21.37 12.81 4.84
C ALA A 241 20.03 13.35 5.37
N LEU A 242 20.00 14.56 5.95
CA LEU A 242 18.77 15.20 6.41
C LEU A 242 17.86 15.48 5.20
N LEU A 243 16.62 15.00 5.29
CA LEU A 243 15.63 15.15 4.23
C LEU A 243 14.70 16.32 4.54
N GLY A 244 14.80 17.38 3.77
CA GLY A 244 14.09 18.63 4.02
C GLY A 244 14.62 19.40 5.23
N GLU A 245 13.75 19.91 6.08
CA GLU A 245 14.10 20.74 7.24
C GLU A 245 14.02 19.93 8.54
N ALA A 246 14.93 20.19 9.50
CA ALA A 246 14.90 19.62 10.84
C ALA A 246 13.58 19.99 11.57
N GLY A 247 13.02 19.04 12.33
CA GLY A 247 11.73 19.20 13.03
C GLY A 247 10.49 19.09 12.13
N ARG A 248 10.64 18.86 10.83
CA ARG A 248 9.51 18.74 9.89
C ARG A 248 9.15 17.30 9.51
N GLY A 249 9.91 16.31 9.98
CA GLY A 249 9.77 14.91 9.59
C GLY A 249 8.38 14.32 9.83
N PHE A 250 7.70 14.68 10.93
CA PHE A 250 6.32 14.24 11.16
C PHE A 250 5.36 14.73 10.07
N ALA A 251 5.43 16.02 9.72
CA ALA A 251 4.59 16.59 8.67
C ALA A 251 4.90 15.95 7.30
N GLN A 252 6.18 15.67 7.02
CA GLN A 252 6.62 14.99 5.79
C GLN A 252 6.09 13.54 5.74
N ALA A 253 6.17 12.79 6.85
CA ALA A 253 5.60 11.45 6.94
C ALA A 253 4.08 11.46 6.69
N MET A 254 3.35 12.37 7.32
CA MET A 254 1.89 12.48 7.14
C MET A 254 1.51 12.87 5.72
N ALA A 255 2.25 13.78 5.07
CA ALA A 255 2.01 14.15 3.68
C ALA A 255 2.25 12.98 2.71
N THR A 256 3.28 12.16 2.96
CA THR A 256 3.53 10.93 2.21
C THR A 256 2.40 9.94 2.41
N LEU A 257 2.01 9.68 3.66
CA LEU A 257 0.93 8.75 3.99
C LEU A 257 -0.44 9.20 3.45
N ASP A 258 -0.73 10.50 3.38
CA ASP A 258 -2.00 11.01 2.81
C ASP A 258 -2.16 10.65 1.32
N ILE A 259 -1.04 10.50 0.58
CA ILE A 259 -1.06 10.02 -0.81
C ILE A 259 -1.34 8.51 -0.84
N PHE A 260 -0.52 7.74 -0.12
CA PHE A 260 -0.52 6.27 -0.25
C PHE A 260 -1.69 5.61 0.50
N ARG A 261 -2.27 6.24 1.53
CA ARG A 261 -3.44 5.72 2.27
C ARG A 261 -4.65 5.42 1.38
N THR A 262 -4.98 6.31 0.44
CA THR A 262 -6.07 6.06 -0.53
C THR A 262 -5.78 4.80 -1.32
N THR A 263 -4.55 4.60 -1.73
CA THR A 263 -4.14 3.49 -2.58
C THR A 263 -4.05 2.15 -1.83
N VAL A 264 -3.95 2.14 -0.48
CA VAL A 264 -4.16 0.93 0.33
C VAL A 264 -5.59 0.42 0.17
N GLY A 265 -6.57 1.35 0.13
CA GLY A 265 -7.95 0.99 -0.19
C GLY A 265 -8.08 0.36 -1.57
N ALA A 266 -7.34 0.85 -2.56
CA ALA A 266 -7.35 0.30 -3.91
C ALA A 266 -6.74 -1.12 -3.99
N ALA A 267 -5.68 -1.40 -3.25
CA ALA A 267 -5.16 -2.77 -3.12
C ALA A 267 -6.20 -3.73 -2.52
N ALA A 268 -6.87 -3.30 -1.43
CA ALA A 268 -7.96 -4.06 -0.84
C ALA A 268 -9.10 -4.31 -1.84
N LEU A 269 -9.45 -3.32 -2.65
CA LEU A 269 -10.44 -3.43 -3.71
C LEU A 269 -10.02 -4.46 -4.77
N GLY A 270 -8.74 -4.48 -5.16
CA GLY A 270 -8.20 -5.48 -6.09
C GLY A 270 -8.36 -6.91 -5.55
N PHE A 271 -8.03 -7.13 -4.28
CA PHE A 271 -8.26 -8.42 -3.61
C PHE A 271 -9.74 -8.80 -3.57
N ALA A 272 -10.63 -7.83 -3.26
CA ALA A 272 -12.07 -8.05 -3.23
C ALA A 272 -12.63 -8.42 -4.61
N ARG A 273 -12.21 -7.75 -5.69
CA ARG A 273 -12.61 -8.08 -7.05
C ARG A 273 -12.15 -9.50 -7.43
N ARG A 274 -10.91 -9.86 -7.12
CA ARG A 274 -10.43 -11.23 -7.36
C ARG A 274 -11.25 -12.25 -6.58
N ALA A 275 -11.60 -11.97 -5.33
CA ALA A 275 -12.42 -12.86 -4.52
C ALA A 275 -13.83 -13.04 -5.10
N LEU A 276 -14.45 -11.98 -5.63
CA LEU A 276 -15.75 -12.06 -6.31
C LEU A 276 -15.65 -12.89 -7.59
N ASP A 277 -14.60 -12.73 -8.38
CA ASP A 277 -14.35 -13.52 -9.59
C ASP A 277 -14.27 -15.03 -9.26
N GLU A 278 -13.46 -15.39 -8.27
CA GLU A 278 -13.30 -16.77 -7.80
C GLU A 278 -14.63 -17.35 -7.27
N ALA A 279 -15.35 -16.56 -6.45
CA ALA A 279 -16.64 -16.97 -5.90
C ALA A 279 -17.70 -17.18 -6.99
N THR A 280 -17.76 -16.30 -7.99
CA THR A 280 -18.67 -16.39 -9.12
C THR A 280 -18.37 -17.60 -9.99
N HIS A 281 -17.07 -17.81 -10.31
CA HIS A 281 -16.64 -19.02 -11.03
C HIS A 281 -17.03 -20.28 -10.26
N ARG A 282 -16.76 -20.33 -8.95
CA ARG A 282 -17.14 -21.46 -8.10
C ARG A 282 -18.67 -21.67 -8.09
N ALA A 283 -19.46 -20.61 -7.98
CA ALA A 283 -20.90 -20.69 -7.94
C ALA A 283 -21.50 -21.24 -9.25
N THR A 284 -20.93 -20.87 -10.39
CA THR A 284 -21.43 -21.29 -11.70
C THR A 284 -20.98 -22.69 -12.12
N THR A 285 -19.83 -23.16 -11.60
CA THR A 285 -19.27 -24.47 -11.98
C THR A 285 -19.59 -25.59 -10.99
N ARG A 286 -19.65 -25.31 -9.68
CA ARG A 286 -19.89 -26.33 -8.66
C ARG A 286 -21.35 -26.78 -8.64
N ARG A 287 -21.58 -28.09 -8.76
CA ARG A 287 -22.90 -28.70 -8.62
C ARG A 287 -23.11 -29.28 -7.22
N LEU A 288 -24.33 -29.07 -6.69
CA LEU A 288 -24.83 -29.64 -5.45
C LEU A 288 -26.28 -30.12 -5.68
N GLN A 289 -26.57 -31.38 -5.42
CA GLN A 289 -27.91 -31.98 -5.60
C GLN A 289 -28.48 -31.76 -7.03
N GLY A 290 -27.61 -31.87 -8.05
CA GLY A 290 -27.99 -31.74 -9.47
C GLY A 290 -28.08 -30.31 -10.00
N LYS A 291 -28.00 -29.28 -9.15
CA LYS A 291 -28.03 -27.84 -9.50
C LYS A 291 -26.69 -27.18 -9.31
N THR A 292 -26.46 -26.08 -9.99
CA THR A 292 -25.28 -25.22 -9.71
C THR A 292 -25.48 -24.44 -8.40
N LEU A 293 -24.38 -24.06 -7.74
CA LEU A 293 -24.50 -23.22 -6.52
C LEU A 293 -25.12 -21.86 -6.84
N SER A 294 -24.98 -21.35 -8.07
CA SER A 294 -25.60 -20.09 -8.54
C SER A 294 -27.14 -20.10 -8.50
N GLU A 295 -27.75 -21.27 -8.45
CA GLU A 295 -29.21 -21.40 -8.31
C GLU A 295 -29.67 -21.31 -6.84
N ASN A 296 -28.73 -21.24 -5.88
CA ASN A 296 -29.04 -21.15 -4.45
C ASN A 296 -29.22 -19.67 -4.06
N ALA A 297 -30.39 -19.32 -3.53
CA ALA A 297 -30.70 -17.95 -3.12
C ALA A 297 -29.76 -17.38 -2.06
N VAL A 298 -29.20 -18.22 -1.16
CA VAL A 298 -28.21 -17.79 -0.16
C VAL A 298 -26.90 -17.40 -0.85
N VAL A 299 -26.45 -18.18 -1.83
CA VAL A 299 -25.24 -17.86 -2.61
C VAL A 299 -25.44 -16.58 -3.43
N GLN A 300 -26.64 -16.42 -4.05
CA GLN A 300 -26.97 -15.18 -4.76
C GLN A 300 -26.95 -13.95 -3.84
N ALA A 301 -27.47 -14.06 -2.61
CA ALA A 301 -27.42 -12.98 -1.63
C ALA A 301 -25.97 -12.62 -1.25
N MET A 302 -25.10 -13.62 -1.00
CA MET A 302 -23.69 -13.38 -0.72
C MET A 302 -22.98 -12.68 -1.88
N LEU A 303 -23.20 -13.10 -3.11
CA LEU A 303 -22.61 -12.46 -4.31
C LEU A 303 -23.11 -11.01 -4.47
N ALA A 304 -24.38 -10.73 -4.16
CA ALA A 304 -24.94 -9.38 -4.19
C ALA A 304 -24.30 -8.48 -3.12
N GLU A 305 -24.11 -8.96 -1.90
CA GLU A 305 -23.42 -8.24 -0.82
C GLU A 305 -21.97 -7.94 -1.19
N MET A 306 -21.25 -8.91 -1.78
CA MET A 306 -19.90 -8.74 -2.28
C MET A 306 -19.82 -7.64 -3.35
N ALA A 307 -20.72 -7.63 -4.32
CA ALA A 307 -20.76 -6.64 -5.39
C ALA A 307 -21.01 -5.21 -4.84
N VAL A 308 -21.97 -5.05 -3.92
CA VAL A 308 -22.26 -3.75 -3.29
C VAL A 308 -21.08 -3.21 -2.50
N GLU A 309 -20.38 -4.06 -1.72
CA GLU A 309 -19.19 -3.66 -0.97
C GLU A 309 -18.05 -3.21 -1.88
N ILE A 310 -17.86 -3.89 -3.02
CA ILE A 310 -16.85 -3.55 -4.02
C ILE A 310 -17.15 -2.19 -4.64
N ASP A 311 -18.37 -1.95 -5.11
CA ASP A 311 -18.73 -0.67 -5.74
C ASP A 311 -18.71 0.50 -4.77
N ALA A 312 -19.20 0.31 -3.54
CA ALA A 312 -19.12 1.33 -2.50
C ALA A 312 -17.66 1.71 -2.18
N SER A 313 -16.77 0.71 -2.12
CA SER A 313 -15.33 0.91 -1.90
C SER A 313 -14.70 1.66 -3.07
N ALA A 314 -14.98 1.25 -4.30
CA ALA A 314 -14.47 1.89 -5.51
C ALA A 314 -14.89 3.36 -5.62
N LEU A 315 -16.17 3.66 -5.38
CA LEU A 315 -16.69 5.04 -5.38
C LEU A 315 -15.95 5.94 -4.38
N LEU A 316 -15.66 5.46 -3.18
CA LEU A 316 -14.93 6.23 -2.17
C LEU A 316 -13.47 6.42 -2.55
N ILE A 317 -12.79 5.39 -3.11
CA ILE A 317 -11.40 5.45 -3.53
C ILE A 317 -11.22 6.46 -4.66
N TYR A 318 -12.00 6.32 -5.74
CA TYR A 318 -11.86 7.20 -6.90
C TYR A 318 -12.33 8.62 -6.63
N ARG A 319 -13.34 8.82 -5.76
CA ARG A 319 -13.69 10.15 -5.23
C ARG A 319 -12.51 10.76 -4.46
N ALA A 320 -11.84 10.01 -3.60
CA ALA A 320 -10.70 10.53 -2.83
C ALA A 320 -9.53 10.95 -3.75
N GLY A 321 -9.22 10.13 -4.77
CA GLY A 321 -8.23 10.47 -5.79
C GLY A 321 -8.64 11.72 -6.57
N TRP A 322 -9.87 11.78 -7.05
CA TRP A 322 -10.39 12.92 -7.80
C TRP A 322 -10.37 14.22 -6.99
N THR A 323 -10.73 14.17 -5.70
CA THR A 323 -10.66 15.35 -4.80
C THR A 323 -9.25 15.93 -4.75
N ARG A 324 -8.22 15.07 -4.72
CA ARG A 324 -6.83 15.52 -4.72
C ARG A 324 -6.36 15.98 -6.10
N ASP A 325 -6.54 15.13 -7.11
CA ASP A 325 -5.88 15.31 -8.41
C ASP A 325 -6.58 16.37 -9.29
N VAL A 326 -7.91 16.50 -9.16
CA VAL A 326 -8.71 17.42 -9.99
C VAL A 326 -9.08 18.68 -9.22
N MET A 327 -9.54 18.53 -7.97
CA MET A 327 -9.93 19.70 -7.18
C MET A 327 -8.75 20.38 -6.49
N GLY A 328 -7.56 19.76 -6.46
CA GLY A 328 -6.38 20.31 -5.79
C GLY A 328 -6.56 20.47 -4.27
N GLN A 329 -7.50 19.75 -3.66
CA GLN A 329 -7.84 19.89 -2.25
C GLN A 329 -7.15 18.82 -1.41
N ARG A 330 -6.89 19.16 -0.15
CA ARG A 330 -6.46 18.18 0.84
C ARG A 330 -7.59 17.17 1.07
N ASN A 331 -7.29 15.88 0.86
CA ASN A 331 -8.27 14.79 0.88
C ASN A 331 -8.14 13.84 2.07
N SER A 332 -7.58 14.28 3.20
CA SER A 332 -7.30 13.40 4.37
C SER A 332 -8.55 12.68 4.88
N ARG A 333 -9.73 13.35 4.89
CA ARG A 333 -11.00 12.74 5.28
C ARG A 333 -11.46 11.70 4.26
N GLU A 334 -11.41 12.04 2.98
CA GLU A 334 -11.82 11.19 1.87
C GLU A 334 -10.92 9.95 1.77
N ALA A 335 -9.61 10.13 1.92
CA ALA A 335 -8.62 9.05 1.97
C ALA A 335 -8.86 8.09 3.16
N ALA A 336 -9.18 8.66 4.34
CA ALA A 336 -9.52 7.86 5.52
C ALA A 336 -10.82 7.07 5.33
N MET A 337 -11.86 7.67 4.73
CA MET A 337 -13.12 6.98 4.37
C MET A 337 -12.87 5.86 3.37
N ALA A 338 -12.11 6.12 2.31
CA ALA A 338 -11.77 5.14 1.29
C ALA A 338 -11.03 3.94 1.89
N LYS A 339 -9.97 4.20 2.66
CA LYS A 339 -9.15 3.15 3.28
C LYS A 339 -9.97 2.32 4.26
N LEU A 340 -10.71 2.94 5.17
CA LEU A 340 -11.52 2.25 6.17
C LEU A 340 -12.55 1.35 5.50
N THR A 341 -13.36 1.89 4.60
CA THR A 341 -14.44 1.14 3.94
C THR A 341 -13.89 0.01 3.09
N ALA A 342 -12.89 0.28 2.25
CA ALA A 342 -12.35 -0.71 1.34
C ALA A 342 -11.66 -1.87 2.07
N THR A 343 -10.85 -1.60 3.11
CA THR A 343 -10.15 -2.67 3.82
C THR A 343 -11.08 -3.51 4.70
N ASP A 344 -12.08 -2.90 5.34
CA ASP A 344 -13.08 -3.63 6.12
C ASP A 344 -14.06 -4.39 5.19
N GLY A 345 -14.46 -3.78 4.06
CA GLY A 345 -15.31 -4.40 3.04
C GLY A 345 -14.64 -5.58 2.35
N ALA A 346 -13.39 -5.43 1.93
CA ALA A 346 -12.63 -6.51 1.31
C ALA A 346 -12.50 -7.75 2.21
N GLN A 347 -12.32 -7.56 3.53
CA GLN A 347 -12.31 -8.68 4.47
C GLN A 347 -13.63 -9.44 4.46
N ARG A 348 -14.79 -8.75 4.40
CA ARG A 348 -16.13 -9.41 4.32
C ARG A 348 -16.32 -10.11 2.98
N VAL A 349 -15.92 -9.46 1.88
CA VAL A 349 -16.00 -10.03 0.53
C VAL A 349 -15.20 -11.33 0.44
N ILE A 350 -13.96 -11.32 0.92
CA ILE A 350 -13.09 -12.50 0.89
C ILE A 350 -13.63 -13.60 1.82
N ASP A 351 -14.18 -13.26 2.98
CA ASP A 351 -14.80 -14.22 3.89
C ASP A 351 -15.99 -14.95 3.20
N HIS A 352 -16.84 -14.21 2.48
CA HIS A 352 -17.89 -14.82 1.65
C HIS A 352 -17.33 -15.71 0.55
N ALA A 353 -16.24 -15.32 -0.11
CA ALA A 353 -15.60 -16.14 -1.13
C ALA A 353 -15.07 -17.46 -0.55
N VAL A 354 -14.40 -17.41 0.60
CA VAL A 354 -13.95 -18.61 1.34
C VAL A 354 -15.15 -19.51 1.67
N GLN A 355 -16.24 -18.92 2.18
CA GLN A 355 -17.46 -19.66 2.55
C GLN A 355 -18.11 -20.35 1.33
N ILE A 356 -18.18 -19.68 0.18
CA ILE A 356 -18.74 -20.26 -1.07
C ILE A 356 -17.87 -21.43 -1.57
N HIS A 357 -16.54 -21.38 -1.37
CA HIS A 357 -15.64 -22.47 -1.70
C HIS A 357 -15.75 -23.64 -0.74
N GLY A 358 -16.23 -23.43 0.49
CA GLY A 358 -16.31 -24.45 1.52
C GLY A 358 -14.91 -24.96 1.92
N GLY A 359 -14.75 -26.26 2.13
CA GLY A 359 -13.46 -26.82 2.53
C GLY A 359 -12.28 -26.51 1.60
N LEU A 360 -12.54 -26.28 0.31
CA LEU A 360 -11.49 -25.88 -0.64
C LEU A 360 -10.96 -24.46 -0.33
N GLY A 361 -11.83 -23.58 0.15
CA GLY A 361 -11.48 -22.18 0.46
C GLY A 361 -10.50 -22.00 1.61
N VAL A 362 -10.24 -23.06 2.41
CA VAL A 362 -9.27 -23.05 3.52
C VAL A 362 -8.02 -23.92 3.23
N VAL A 363 -7.91 -24.42 2.00
CA VAL A 363 -6.71 -25.17 1.59
C VAL A 363 -5.58 -24.20 1.32
N HIS A 364 -4.44 -24.39 1.97
CA HIS A 364 -3.26 -23.56 1.81
C HIS A 364 -2.84 -23.44 0.32
N GLY A 365 -2.62 -22.21 -0.13
CA GLY A 365 -2.28 -21.88 -1.52
C GLY A 365 -3.47 -21.80 -2.47
N HIS A 366 -4.71 -22.04 -2.01
CA HIS A 366 -5.89 -21.72 -2.82
C HIS A 366 -6.07 -20.20 -2.92
N PRO A 367 -6.47 -19.65 -4.09
CA PRO A 367 -6.55 -18.20 -4.29
C PRO A 367 -7.31 -17.45 -3.17
N VAL A 368 -8.50 -17.90 -2.77
CA VAL A 368 -9.29 -17.21 -1.73
C VAL A 368 -8.69 -17.34 -0.33
N GLU A 369 -7.97 -18.43 -0.02
CA GLU A 369 -7.21 -18.59 1.22
C GLU A 369 -6.03 -17.60 1.24
N THR A 370 -5.29 -17.48 0.15
CA THR A 370 -4.20 -16.52 0.01
C THR A 370 -4.70 -15.09 0.19
N LEU A 371 -5.80 -14.73 -0.49
CA LEU A 371 -6.42 -13.42 -0.34
C LEU A 371 -6.87 -13.13 1.11
N TYR A 372 -7.34 -14.16 1.83
CA TYR A 372 -7.76 -14.03 3.24
C TYR A 372 -6.59 -13.65 4.15
N ARG A 373 -5.41 -14.19 3.89
CA ARG A 373 -4.19 -13.82 4.62
C ARG A 373 -3.68 -12.43 4.22
N GLU A 374 -3.67 -12.12 2.93
CA GLU A 374 -3.18 -10.84 2.39
C GLU A 374 -3.99 -9.65 2.92
N VAL A 375 -5.31 -9.71 2.85
CA VAL A 375 -6.18 -8.57 3.19
C VAL A 375 -6.09 -8.16 4.66
N ARG A 376 -5.76 -9.10 5.56
CA ARG A 376 -5.84 -8.86 7.01
C ARG A 376 -4.95 -7.73 7.49
N ALA A 377 -3.75 -7.61 6.93
CA ALA A 377 -2.77 -6.60 7.33
C ALA A 377 -3.17 -5.18 6.88
N LEU A 378 -3.97 -5.05 5.81
CA LEU A 378 -4.39 -3.76 5.26
C LEU A 378 -5.24 -2.94 6.24
N ARG A 379 -5.89 -3.59 7.19
CA ARG A 379 -6.66 -2.93 8.27
C ARG A 379 -5.79 -2.40 9.39
N ILE A 380 -4.49 -2.75 9.42
CA ILE A 380 -3.55 -2.45 10.49
C ILE A 380 -2.55 -1.38 10.04
N TYR A 381 -1.82 -1.62 8.95
CA TYR A 381 -0.76 -0.71 8.54
C TYR A 381 -1.31 0.57 7.86
N GLU A 382 -0.44 1.57 7.71
CA GLU A 382 -0.75 2.91 7.19
C GLU A 382 -1.94 3.60 7.92
N GLY A 383 -2.03 3.34 9.21
CA GLY A 383 -3.09 3.82 10.09
C GLY A 383 -4.24 2.82 10.22
N ALA A 384 -4.33 2.19 11.39
CA ALA A 384 -5.35 1.19 11.70
C ALA A 384 -6.78 1.73 11.50
N SER A 385 -7.77 0.82 11.36
CA SER A 385 -9.20 1.18 11.19
C SER A 385 -9.67 2.18 12.24
N GLU A 386 -9.20 2.06 13.49
CA GLU A 386 -9.53 2.96 14.60
C GLU A 386 -8.97 4.37 14.35
N VAL A 387 -7.73 4.47 13.84
CA VAL A 387 -7.10 5.76 13.47
C VAL A 387 -7.88 6.42 12.34
N GLN A 388 -8.32 5.67 11.33
CA GLN A 388 -9.14 6.22 10.25
C GLN A 388 -10.48 6.77 10.79
N LYS A 389 -11.14 6.07 11.70
CA LYS A 389 -12.37 6.55 12.36
C LYS A 389 -12.13 7.85 13.11
N MET A 390 -11.00 7.99 13.80
CA MET A 390 -10.62 9.22 14.49
C MET A 390 -10.39 10.39 13.52
N VAL A 391 -9.70 10.15 12.40
CA VAL A 391 -9.46 11.17 11.36
C VAL A 391 -10.80 11.65 10.78
N ILE A 392 -11.69 10.74 10.44
CA ILE A 392 -13.02 11.05 9.90
C ILE A 392 -13.85 11.84 10.93
N GLY A 393 -13.93 11.36 12.18
CA GLY A 393 -14.70 11.98 13.24
C GLY A 393 -14.22 13.41 13.54
N ARG A 394 -12.91 13.63 13.62
CA ARG A 394 -12.33 14.97 13.79
C ARG A 394 -12.69 15.91 12.63
N ALA A 395 -12.64 15.42 11.40
CA ALA A 395 -13.01 16.23 10.24
C ALA A 395 -14.49 16.61 10.22
N VAL A 396 -15.38 15.69 10.64
CA VAL A 396 -16.82 15.97 10.78
C VAL A 396 -17.08 17.04 11.84
N LEU A 397 -16.43 16.94 13.00
CA LEU A 397 -16.56 17.92 14.08
C LEU A 397 -16.00 19.30 13.69
N ALA A 398 -14.86 19.33 13.03
CA ALA A 398 -14.26 20.58 12.55
C ALA A 398 -15.15 21.30 11.54
N ALA A 399 -15.85 20.58 10.68
CA ALA A 399 -16.79 21.16 9.71
C ALA A 399 -18.06 21.73 10.36
N ALA A 400 -18.43 21.25 11.55
CA ALA A 400 -19.58 21.71 12.30
C ALA A 400 -19.29 22.91 13.23
N THR A 401 -17.99 23.20 13.47
CA THR A 401 -17.58 24.34 14.34
C THR A 401 -17.51 25.61 13.49
N PRO A 402 -18.31 26.66 13.78
CA PRO A 402 -18.19 27.94 13.07
C PRO A 402 -16.76 28.49 13.20
N ALA A 403 -16.23 29.04 12.11
CA ALA A 403 -14.98 29.79 12.21
C ALA A 403 -15.13 30.89 13.28
N PRO A 404 -14.14 31.10 14.18
CA PRO A 404 -14.20 32.18 15.12
C PRO A 404 -14.43 33.48 14.34
N LEU A 405 -15.52 34.20 14.69
CA LEU A 405 -15.78 35.53 14.14
C LEU A 405 -14.52 36.35 14.35
N ALA A 406 -13.89 36.78 13.25
CA ALA A 406 -12.84 37.78 13.32
C ALA A 406 -13.47 39.00 14.01
N LEU A 407 -13.11 39.24 15.27
CA LEU A 407 -13.43 40.50 15.93
C LEU A 407 -12.83 41.59 15.05
N ALA A 408 -13.69 42.36 14.41
CA ALA A 408 -13.29 43.60 13.74
C ALA A 408 -12.61 44.46 14.82
N ALA A 409 -11.31 44.68 14.66
CA ALA A 409 -10.59 45.68 15.43
C ALA A 409 -11.13 47.04 14.96
N GLU A 410 -11.89 47.69 15.84
CA GLU A 410 -12.18 49.13 15.74
C GLU A 410 -10.92 49.96 16.01
#